data_616405e55f8abf0bf00a04dff3c0d703
#
_entry.id   616405e55f8abf0bf00a04dff3c0d703
#
_cell.length_a   1.000
_cell.length_b   1.000
_cell.length_c   1.000
_cell.angle_alpha   90.00
_cell.angle_beta   90.00
_cell.angle_gamma   90.00
#
_symmetry.space_group_name_H-M   'P 1'
#
loop_
_entity.id
_entity.type
_entity.pdbx_description
1 polymer ?
#
loop_
_entity_poly.entity_id
_entity_poly.type
_entity_poly.pdbx_seq_one_letter_code
_entity_poly.pdbx_strand_id
1 'polypeptide(L)'
;MSEGFGVEGDRAAAALNIAHSPAELRQGIAEALANNGAGMRLDLQPVCSANGLETVGYEALLRWVHPDLGPILAMETVNAATQAGMAAALAAWVFNKACRIRARWPRSAPYISVNISAEGFCAVMAPL
;
A
#
# COMPACT_ATOMS: atom_id res chain seq x y z
N MET A 1 12.60 12.03 -14.46
CA MET A 1 13.68 11.07 -14.13
C MET A 1 13.61 10.52 -12.71
N SER A 2 12.45 10.50 -12.14
CA SER A 2 12.17 9.85 -10.85
C SER A 2 11.71 8.40 -11.01
N GLU A 3 11.78 7.85 -12.20
CA GLU A 3 11.20 6.57 -12.58
C GLU A 3 11.95 5.34 -12.07
N GLY A 4 13.14 5.52 -11.52
CA GLY A 4 14.00 4.41 -11.11
C GLY A 4 13.91 3.99 -9.65
N PHE A 5 13.44 4.85 -8.76
CA PHE A 5 13.61 4.61 -7.32
C PHE A 5 12.70 3.54 -6.73
N GLY A 6 11.46 3.45 -7.16
CA GLY A 6 10.52 2.44 -6.67
C GLY A 6 10.84 1.03 -7.19
N VAL A 7 11.32 0.96 -8.41
CA VAL A 7 11.62 -0.32 -9.08
C VAL A 7 12.95 -0.90 -8.59
N GLU A 8 13.90 -0.06 -8.24
CA GLU A 8 15.20 -0.52 -7.70
C GLU A 8 15.07 -1.09 -6.29
N GLY A 9 14.23 -0.50 -5.44
CA GLY A 9 13.99 -1.03 -4.10
C GLY A 9 13.36 -2.42 -4.12
N ASP A 10 12.35 -2.63 -4.96
CA ASP A 10 11.70 -3.93 -5.11
C ASP A 10 12.63 -4.96 -5.77
N ARG A 11 13.44 -4.53 -6.74
CA ARG A 11 14.44 -5.40 -7.38
C ARG A 11 15.56 -5.77 -6.41
N ALA A 12 16.02 -4.86 -5.57
CA ALA A 12 17.07 -5.15 -4.59
C ALA A 12 16.58 -6.16 -3.55
N ALA A 13 15.35 -6.03 -3.06
CA ALA A 13 14.74 -7.00 -2.14
C ALA A 13 14.57 -8.37 -2.80
N ALA A 14 14.11 -8.42 -4.05
CA ALA A 14 13.97 -9.64 -4.83
C ALA A 14 15.32 -10.28 -5.17
N ALA A 15 16.34 -9.47 -5.53
CA ALA A 15 17.66 -9.95 -5.90
C ALA A 15 18.43 -10.55 -4.73
N LEU A 16 18.20 -10.09 -3.50
CA LEU A 16 18.82 -10.62 -2.29
C LEU A 16 18.18 -11.92 -1.82
N ASN A 17 17.05 -12.32 -2.41
CA ASN A 17 16.33 -13.56 -2.08
C ASN A 17 16.21 -13.81 -0.58
N ILE A 18 15.98 -12.74 0.18
CA ILE A 18 15.82 -12.82 1.63
C ILE A 18 14.41 -13.30 1.92
N ALA A 19 14.29 -14.54 2.37
CA ALA A 19 13.03 -15.06 2.89
C ALA A 19 12.79 -14.47 4.27
N HIS A 20 11.78 -13.60 4.40
CA HIS A 20 11.39 -13.05 5.69
C HIS A 20 10.60 -14.08 6.49
N SER A 21 10.86 -14.16 7.79
CA SER A 21 10.09 -15.02 8.69
C SER A 21 8.62 -14.58 8.72
N PRO A 22 7.66 -15.50 8.46
CA PRO A 22 6.24 -15.14 8.54
C PRO A 22 5.82 -14.58 9.89
N ALA A 23 6.41 -15.07 10.98
CA ALA A 23 6.12 -14.59 12.33
C ALA A 23 6.60 -13.13 12.52
N GLU A 24 7.78 -12.80 12.02
CA GLU A 24 8.31 -11.43 12.08
C GLU A 24 7.45 -10.46 11.26
N LEU A 25 6.99 -10.88 10.09
CA LEU A 25 6.11 -10.05 9.25
C LEU A 25 4.75 -9.84 9.92
N ARG A 26 4.15 -10.88 10.49
CA ARG A 26 2.87 -10.76 11.21
C ARG A 26 2.98 -9.83 12.40
N GLN A 27 4.03 -9.98 13.20
CA GLN A 27 4.28 -9.10 14.33
C GLN A 27 4.52 -7.67 13.88
N GLY A 28 5.33 -7.50 12.84
CA GLY A 28 5.67 -6.19 12.31
C GLY A 28 4.47 -5.43 11.77
N ILE A 29 3.57 -6.10 11.02
CA ILE A 29 2.38 -5.44 10.49
C ILE A 29 1.39 -5.07 11.61
N ALA A 30 1.27 -5.92 12.63
CA ALA A 30 0.43 -5.63 13.78
C ALA A 30 0.94 -4.38 14.52
N GLU A 31 2.24 -4.28 14.75
CA GLU A 31 2.86 -3.12 15.37
C GLU A 31 2.72 -1.86 14.51
N ALA A 32 2.93 -1.97 13.20
CA ALA A 32 2.77 -0.86 12.28
C ALA A 32 1.35 -0.30 12.32
N LEU A 33 0.35 -1.16 12.25
CA LEU A 33 -1.06 -0.74 12.27
C LEU A 33 -1.46 -0.17 13.65
N ALA A 34 -0.93 -0.72 14.74
CA ALA A 34 -1.15 -0.18 16.09
C ALA A 34 -0.55 1.22 16.25
N ASN A 35 0.46 1.56 15.47
CA ASN A 35 1.13 2.86 15.46
C ASN A 35 0.77 3.71 14.23
N ASN A 36 -0.48 3.64 13.81
CA ASN A 36 -1.04 4.45 12.73
C ASN A 36 -0.31 4.29 11.38
N GLY A 37 0.12 3.06 11.08
CA GLY A 37 0.80 2.76 9.84
C GLY A 37 2.27 3.19 9.81
N ALA A 38 2.95 3.16 10.95
CA ALA A 38 4.37 3.49 11.03
C ALA A 38 5.19 2.67 10.02
N GLY A 39 6.01 3.34 9.22
CA GLY A 39 6.77 2.72 8.14
C GLY A 39 5.98 2.45 6.86
N MET A 40 4.69 2.71 6.85
CA MET A 40 3.82 2.52 5.68
C MET A 40 3.58 3.84 4.95
N ARG A 41 3.47 3.76 3.63
CA ARG A 41 3.08 4.89 2.79
C ARG A 41 2.35 4.39 1.55
N LEU A 42 1.70 5.31 0.84
CA LEU A 42 1.14 5.06 -0.48
C LEU A 42 1.96 5.82 -1.52
N ASP A 43 2.49 5.11 -2.50
CA ASP A 43 3.06 5.69 -3.70
C ASP A 43 1.95 5.81 -4.75
N LEU A 44 1.94 6.91 -5.50
CA LEU A 44 0.93 7.14 -6.53
C LEU A 44 1.55 6.94 -7.90
N GLN A 45 1.00 6.01 -8.66
CA GLN A 45 1.40 5.74 -10.04
C GLN A 45 0.37 6.34 -11.00
N PRO A 46 0.79 7.21 -11.93
CA PRO A 46 -0.14 7.80 -12.88
C PRO A 46 -0.78 6.76 -13.80
N VAL A 47 -2.07 6.91 -14.02
CA VAL A 47 -2.83 6.19 -15.06
C VAL A 47 -3.11 7.18 -16.18
N CYS A 48 -2.60 6.87 -17.37
CA CYS A 48 -2.69 7.76 -18.51
C CYS A 48 -3.81 7.34 -19.46
N SER A 49 -4.33 8.31 -20.22
CA SER A 49 -5.27 8.04 -21.31
C SER A 49 -4.62 7.16 -22.39
N ALA A 50 -5.43 6.53 -23.26
CA ALA A 50 -4.96 5.62 -24.28
C ALA A 50 -3.92 6.23 -25.23
N ASN A 51 -3.98 7.55 -25.47
CA ASN A 51 -3.01 8.27 -26.28
C ASN A 51 -1.76 8.72 -25.48
N GLY A 52 -1.73 8.47 -24.17
CA GLY A 52 -0.61 8.82 -23.29
C GLY A 52 -0.42 10.30 -23.00
N LEU A 53 -1.34 11.17 -23.43
CA LEU A 53 -1.21 12.63 -23.33
C LEU A 53 -1.75 13.20 -22.02
N GLU A 54 -2.65 12.48 -21.33
CA GLU A 54 -3.30 12.97 -20.13
C GLU A 54 -3.25 11.95 -19.00
N THR A 55 -2.98 12.42 -17.80
CA THR A 55 -3.14 11.63 -16.59
C THR A 55 -4.61 11.66 -16.19
N VAL A 56 -5.27 10.51 -16.21
CA VAL A 56 -6.70 10.37 -15.90
C VAL A 56 -6.95 9.94 -14.46
N GLY A 57 -5.95 9.39 -13.80
CA GLY A 57 -6.03 8.94 -12.43
C GLY A 57 -4.68 8.53 -11.88
N TYR A 58 -4.69 8.05 -10.65
CA TYR A 58 -3.51 7.50 -9.97
C TYR A 58 -3.88 6.20 -9.29
N GLU A 59 -3.00 5.22 -9.36
CA GLU A 59 -3.11 4.00 -8.58
C GLU A 59 -2.29 4.16 -7.31
N ALA A 60 -2.91 3.95 -6.15
CA ALA A 60 -2.22 3.97 -4.87
C ALA A 60 -1.60 2.60 -4.60
N LEU A 61 -0.29 2.59 -4.43
CA LEU A 61 0.51 1.39 -4.20
C LEU A 61 1.05 1.40 -2.78
N LEU A 62 0.68 0.40 -2.00
CA LEU A 62 1.15 0.26 -0.62
C LEU A 62 2.64 -0.05 -0.60
N ARG A 63 3.36 0.69 0.22
CA ARG A 63 4.77 0.46 0.54
C ARG A 63 4.93 0.34 2.05
N TRP A 64 5.67 -0.66 2.49
CA TRP A 64 5.99 -0.84 3.90
C TRP A 64 7.47 -1.07 4.07
N VAL A 65 8.07 -0.32 4.98
CA VAL A 65 9.46 -0.49 5.39
C VAL A 65 9.44 -0.98 6.83
N HIS A 66 9.79 -2.25 7.02
CA HIS A 66 9.92 -2.84 8.35
C HIS A 66 11.16 -2.24 9.04
N PRO A 67 11.10 -1.92 10.34
CA PRO A 67 12.22 -1.27 11.04
C PRO A 67 13.53 -2.06 10.97
N ASP A 68 13.45 -3.39 11.02
CA ASP A 68 14.62 -4.26 11.06
C ASP A 68 14.91 -4.95 9.71
N LEU A 69 13.86 -5.25 8.93
CA LEU A 69 13.96 -6.03 7.71
C LEU A 69 14.06 -5.17 6.45
N GLY A 70 13.80 -3.87 6.56
CA GLY A 70 13.79 -2.96 5.41
C GLY A 70 12.51 -3.07 4.58
N PRO A 71 12.58 -2.73 3.27
CA PRO A 71 11.41 -2.75 2.40
C PRO A 71 10.80 -4.15 2.28
N ILE A 72 9.48 -4.22 2.45
CA ILE A 72 8.70 -5.46 2.31
C ILE A 72 7.83 -5.33 1.06
N LEU A 73 7.78 -6.37 0.25
CA LEU A 73 6.94 -6.41 -0.94
C LEU A 73 5.46 -6.25 -0.57
N ALA A 74 4.70 -5.55 -1.41
CA ALA A 74 3.28 -5.31 -1.15
C ALA A 74 2.50 -6.62 -0.94
N MET A 75 2.79 -7.65 -1.74
CA MET A 75 2.16 -8.96 -1.61
C MET A 75 2.49 -9.62 -0.27
N GLU A 76 3.74 -9.56 0.18
CA GLU A 76 4.13 -10.07 1.50
C GLU A 76 3.42 -9.32 2.63
N THR A 77 3.28 -8.00 2.50
CA THR A 77 2.57 -7.15 3.46
C THR A 77 1.10 -7.57 3.57
N VAL A 78 0.42 -7.74 2.45
CA VAL A 78 -0.99 -8.16 2.41
C VAL A 78 -1.15 -9.57 2.99
N ASN A 79 -0.27 -10.49 2.61
CA ASN A 79 -0.30 -11.86 3.14
C ASN A 79 -0.08 -11.89 4.65
N ALA A 80 0.88 -11.10 5.15
CA ALA A 80 1.15 -11.01 6.59
C ALA A 80 -0.06 -10.46 7.35
N ALA A 81 -0.70 -9.42 6.84
CA ALA A 81 -1.92 -8.86 7.42
C ALA A 81 -3.06 -9.88 7.44
N THR A 82 -3.25 -10.60 6.34
CA THR A 82 -4.28 -11.65 6.23
C THR A 82 -4.04 -12.76 7.24
N GLN A 83 -2.81 -13.24 7.34
CA GLN A 83 -2.44 -14.30 8.29
C GLN A 83 -2.56 -13.84 9.76
N ALA A 84 -2.36 -12.55 10.01
CA ALA A 84 -2.51 -11.97 11.34
C ALA A 84 -3.98 -11.64 11.68
N GLY A 85 -4.93 -11.88 10.78
CA GLY A 85 -6.33 -11.49 10.97
C GLY A 85 -6.55 -9.98 10.88
N MET A 86 -5.65 -9.24 10.21
CA MET A 86 -5.65 -7.78 10.14
C MET A 86 -5.88 -7.24 8.73
N ALA A 87 -6.40 -8.06 7.82
CA ALA A 87 -6.67 -7.63 6.45
C ALA A 87 -7.63 -6.43 6.39
N ALA A 88 -8.66 -6.44 7.21
CA ALA A 88 -9.63 -5.33 7.31
C ALA A 88 -8.97 -4.05 7.85
N ALA A 89 -8.14 -4.16 8.87
CA ALA A 89 -7.42 -3.02 9.44
C ALA A 89 -6.45 -2.40 8.42
N LEU A 90 -5.74 -3.24 7.66
CA LEU A 90 -4.87 -2.78 6.60
C LEU A 90 -5.65 -2.07 5.49
N ALA A 91 -6.75 -2.66 5.04
CA ALA A 91 -7.61 -2.07 4.01
C ALA A 91 -8.18 -0.72 4.46
N ALA A 92 -8.63 -0.62 5.71
CA ALA A 92 -9.12 0.63 6.28
C ALA A 92 -8.03 1.70 6.33
N TRP A 93 -6.82 1.33 6.71
CA TRP A 93 -5.69 2.26 6.73
C TRP A 93 -5.38 2.80 5.33
N VAL A 94 -5.29 1.90 4.34
CA VAL A 94 -5.02 2.25 2.93
C VAL A 94 -6.11 3.18 2.39
N PHE A 95 -7.37 2.81 2.59
CA PHE A 95 -8.51 3.59 2.10
C PHE A 95 -8.55 4.99 2.73
N ASN A 96 -8.42 5.07 4.06
CA ASN A 96 -8.42 6.34 4.76
C ASN A 96 -7.25 7.23 4.34
N LYS A 97 -6.07 6.65 4.13
CA LYS A 97 -4.90 7.38 3.66
C LYS A 97 -5.12 7.94 2.25
N ALA A 98 -5.64 7.14 1.35
CA ALA A 98 -5.97 7.56 -0.02
C ALA A 98 -7.01 8.68 -0.03
N CYS A 99 -8.05 8.58 0.78
CA CYS A 99 -9.07 9.62 0.92
C CYS A 99 -8.47 10.94 1.42
N ARG A 100 -7.58 10.89 2.40
CA ARG A 100 -6.89 12.07 2.92
C ARG A 100 -6.00 12.74 1.88
N ILE A 101 -5.29 11.95 1.09
CA ILE A 101 -4.48 12.46 -0.01
C ILE A 101 -5.38 13.16 -1.03
N ARG A 102 -6.44 12.48 -1.47
CA ARG A 102 -7.36 13.01 -2.48
C ARG A 102 -8.09 14.28 -2.02
N ALA A 103 -8.44 14.34 -0.73
CA ALA A 103 -9.14 15.48 -0.15
C ALA A 103 -8.33 16.79 -0.21
N ARG A 104 -7.01 16.69 -0.31
CA ARG A 104 -6.12 17.87 -0.44
C ARG A 104 -6.04 18.40 -1.87
N TRP A 105 -6.53 17.64 -2.84
CA TRP A 105 -6.49 18.03 -4.24
C TRP A 105 -7.75 18.81 -4.62
N PRO A 106 -7.69 19.63 -5.69
CA PRO A 106 -8.90 20.28 -6.22
C PRO A 106 -9.94 19.23 -6.64
N ARG A 107 -11.22 19.62 -6.63
CA ARG A 107 -12.31 18.72 -7.07
C ARG A 107 -12.15 18.25 -8.51
N SER A 108 -11.56 19.08 -9.36
CA SER A 108 -11.27 18.76 -10.77
C SER A 108 -10.09 17.80 -10.96
N ALA A 109 -9.37 17.45 -9.89
CA ALA A 109 -8.23 16.57 -9.97
C ALA A 109 -8.64 15.13 -10.35
N PRO A 110 -7.72 14.35 -10.93
CA PRO A 110 -7.95 12.95 -11.23
C PRO A 110 -8.34 12.11 -10.01
N TYR A 111 -8.87 10.91 -10.26
CA TYR A 111 -9.22 9.95 -9.21
C TYR A 111 -7.97 9.26 -8.64
N ILE A 112 -8.13 8.64 -7.47
CA ILE A 112 -7.18 7.66 -6.93
C ILE A 112 -7.90 6.32 -6.86
N SER A 113 -7.28 5.27 -7.40
CA SER A 113 -7.73 3.90 -7.23
C SER A 113 -6.91 3.21 -6.15
N VAL A 114 -7.55 2.34 -5.40
CA VAL A 114 -6.90 1.52 -4.37
C VAL A 114 -7.22 0.05 -4.59
N ASN A 115 -6.24 -0.82 -4.30
CA ASN A 115 -6.42 -2.25 -4.35
C ASN A 115 -6.89 -2.74 -2.98
N ILE A 116 -8.12 -3.22 -2.91
CA ILE A 116 -8.72 -3.74 -1.68
C ILE A 116 -9.19 -5.15 -1.96
N SER A 117 -8.83 -6.11 -1.08
CA SER A 117 -9.36 -7.46 -1.14
C SER A 117 -10.87 -7.47 -0.90
N ALA A 118 -11.56 -8.52 -1.34
CA ALA A 118 -13.00 -8.66 -1.08
C ALA A 118 -13.32 -8.58 0.42
N GLU A 119 -12.51 -9.22 1.25
CA GLU A 119 -12.62 -9.20 2.71
C GLU A 119 -12.43 -7.79 3.26
N GLY A 120 -11.40 -7.07 2.82
CA GLY A 120 -11.15 -5.69 3.22
C GLY A 120 -12.24 -4.74 2.74
N PHE A 121 -12.77 -4.95 1.53
CA PHE A 121 -13.87 -4.16 0.99
C PHE A 121 -15.13 -4.28 1.85
N CYS A 122 -15.50 -5.50 2.22
CA CYS A 122 -16.67 -5.73 3.09
C CYS A 122 -16.53 -5.01 4.43
N ALA A 123 -15.32 -5.02 5.02
CA ALA A 123 -15.08 -4.35 6.29
C ALA A 123 -15.15 -2.82 6.18
N VAL A 124 -14.60 -2.25 5.09
CA VAL A 124 -14.63 -0.80 4.84
C VAL A 124 -16.04 -0.29 4.55
N MET A 125 -16.84 -1.10 3.86
CA MET A 125 -18.20 -0.75 3.45
C MET A 125 -19.27 -1.15 4.46
N ALA A 126 -18.89 -1.86 5.52
CA ALA A 126 -19.85 -2.21 6.57
C ALA A 126 -20.42 -0.94 7.22
N PRO A 127 -21.72 -0.85 7.41
CA PRO A 127 -22.31 0.30 8.09
C PRO A 127 -21.77 0.41 9.52
N LEU A 128 -21.40 1.61 9.90
CA LEU A 128 -20.99 1.93 11.27
C LEU A 128 -22.18 1.82 12.23
#